data_fc94d38857ed102c0597bab5ceed945c
#
_entry.id   fc94d38857ed102c0597bab5ceed945c
#
_cell.length_a   1.000
_cell.length_b   1.000
_cell.length_c   1.000
_cell.angle_alpha   90.00
_cell.angle_beta   90.00
_cell.angle_gamma   90.00
#
_symmetry.space_group_name_H-M   'P 1'
#
loop_
_entity.id
_entity.type
_entity.pdbx_description
1 polymer ?
#
loop_
_entity_poly.entity_id
_entity_poly.type
_entity_poly.pdbx_seq_one_letter_code
_entity_poly.pdbx_strand_id
1 'polypeptide(L)'
;MSQKFDVVVIGAGPGGYVTAIRAAQLGLKTACVEKWVDEKGTAVLGGTCLNVGCIPSKALLDSTHKYHMAHAEFKAHGIGTGEVSMDVPQMIKRKERLDLTNVATIV
;
A
#
# COMPACT_ATOMS: atom_id res chain seq x y z
N MET A 1 18.85 14.22 26.22
CA MET A 1 17.62 14.37 27.02
C MET A 1 16.68 13.20 26.72
N SER A 2 16.13 12.55 27.73
CA SER A 2 15.13 11.50 27.51
C SER A 2 13.76 12.13 27.26
N GLN A 3 13.08 11.73 26.20
CA GLN A 3 11.68 12.08 25.98
C GLN A 3 10.79 11.02 26.65
N LYS A 4 9.71 11.46 27.29
CA LYS A 4 8.73 10.55 27.89
C LYS A 4 7.50 10.47 27.00
N PHE A 5 7.03 9.26 26.74
CA PHE A 5 5.81 8.95 26.00
C PHE A 5 4.93 8.04 26.85
N ASP A 6 3.61 8.15 26.68
CA ASP A 6 2.65 7.24 27.30
C ASP A 6 2.61 5.90 26.54
N VAL A 7 2.79 5.95 25.22
CA VAL A 7 2.81 4.77 24.33
C VAL A 7 3.96 4.90 23.35
N VAL A 8 4.71 3.81 23.18
CA VAL A 8 5.71 3.67 22.11
C VAL A 8 5.35 2.46 21.27
N VAL A 9 5.10 2.69 19.98
CA VAL A 9 4.80 1.65 18.99
C VAL A 9 6.05 1.36 18.19
N ILE A 10 6.49 0.12 18.15
CA ILE A 10 7.67 -0.32 17.39
C ILE A 10 7.21 -0.98 16.10
N GLY A 11 7.52 -0.33 14.97
CA GLY A 11 7.11 -0.73 13.63
C GLY A 11 5.89 0.03 13.13
N ALA A 12 6.00 0.65 11.94
CA ALA A 12 4.97 1.45 11.29
C ALA A 12 4.23 0.68 10.18
N GLY A 13 4.12 -0.64 10.29
CA GLY A 13 3.24 -1.45 9.45
C GLY A 13 1.76 -1.26 9.84
N PRO A 14 0.81 -1.96 9.18
CA PRO A 14 -0.64 -1.74 9.41
C PRO A 14 -1.08 -1.85 10.86
N GLY A 15 -0.55 -2.79 11.63
CA GLY A 15 -0.82 -2.89 13.07
C GLY A 15 -0.23 -1.72 13.86
N GLY A 16 0.95 -1.25 13.48
CA GLY A 16 1.69 -0.19 14.16
C GLY A 16 1.07 1.19 13.95
N TYR A 17 0.95 1.64 12.71
CA TYR A 17 0.43 3.00 12.46
C TYR A 17 -1.03 3.15 12.91
N VAL A 18 -1.88 2.14 12.74
CA VAL A 18 -3.27 2.17 13.24
C VAL A 18 -3.29 2.31 14.76
N THR A 19 -2.45 1.55 15.46
CA THR A 19 -2.34 1.65 16.93
C THR A 19 -1.83 3.02 17.36
N ALA A 20 -0.80 3.53 16.71
CA ALA A 20 -0.23 4.85 17.05
C ALA A 20 -1.23 5.99 16.84
N ILE A 21 -1.93 5.99 15.70
CA ILE A 21 -2.98 6.97 15.40
C ILE A 21 -4.09 6.88 16.46
N ARG A 22 -4.56 5.67 16.79
CA ARG A 22 -5.64 5.52 17.77
C ARG A 22 -5.23 5.97 19.17
N ALA A 23 -4.00 5.63 19.61
CA ALA A 23 -3.48 6.08 20.89
C ALA A 23 -3.41 7.63 20.96
N ALA A 24 -2.92 8.26 19.89
CA ALA A 24 -2.87 9.73 19.79
C ALA A 24 -4.28 10.36 19.79
N GLN A 25 -5.26 9.78 19.10
CA GLN A 25 -6.65 10.23 19.13
C GLN A 25 -7.28 10.13 20.53
N LEU A 26 -6.83 9.22 21.37
CA LEU A 26 -7.25 9.07 22.76
C LEU A 26 -6.53 10.04 23.72
N GLY A 27 -5.71 10.93 23.20
CA GLY A 27 -5.00 11.95 23.98
C GLY A 27 -3.69 11.48 24.61
N LEU A 28 -3.22 10.27 24.25
CA LEU A 28 -1.95 9.74 24.75
C LEU A 28 -0.77 10.32 23.96
N LYS A 29 0.29 10.73 24.67
CA LYS A 29 1.53 11.15 24.03
C LYS A 29 2.22 9.93 23.43
N THR A 30 2.13 9.78 22.10
CA THR A 30 2.51 8.58 21.39
C THR A 30 3.73 8.81 20.51
N ALA A 31 4.64 7.82 20.47
CA ALA A 31 5.71 7.73 19.49
C ALA A 31 5.55 6.46 18.65
N CYS A 32 5.84 6.55 17.36
CA CYS A 32 5.96 5.41 16.48
C CYS A 32 7.38 5.35 15.94
N VAL A 33 8.06 4.20 16.11
CA VAL A 33 9.45 4.00 15.71
C VAL A 33 9.50 3.02 14.54
N GLU A 34 10.08 3.45 13.43
CA GLU A 34 10.29 2.62 12.23
C GLU A 34 11.78 2.55 11.90
N LYS A 35 12.27 1.34 11.63
CA LYS A 35 13.67 1.13 11.24
C LYS A 35 13.90 1.18 9.73
N TRP A 36 12.86 0.95 8.93
CA TRP A 36 12.97 0.98 7.49
C TRP A 36 13.11 2.43 7.02
N VAL A 37 14.20 2.71 6.33
CA VAL A 37 14.48 4.03 5.76
C VAL A 37 14.72 3.90 4.26
N ASP A 38 14.36 4.94 3.53
CA ASP A 38 14.68 5.07 2.11
C ASP A 38 16.16 5.45 1.90
N GLU A 39 16.56 5.61 0.65
CA GLU A 39 17.92 5.99 0.26
C GLU A 39 18.36 7.37 0.82
N LYS A 40 17.41 8.20 1.23
CA LYS A 40 17.64 9.52 1.82
C LYS A 40 17.64 9.48 3.35
N GLY A 41 17.43 8.32 3.96
CA GLY A 41 17.34 8.16 5.41
C GLY A 41 15.98 8.56 6.00
N THR A 42 14.94 8.75 5.17
CA THR A 42 13.58 9.04 5.64
C THR A 42 12.86 7.76 6.00
N ALA A 43 12.12 7.75 7.10
CA ALA A 43 11.36 6.59 7.54
C ALA A 43 10.29 6.19 6.50
N VAL A 44 10.25 4.91 6.15
CA VAL A 44 9.26 4.33 5.22
C VAL A 44 8.11 3.76 6.03
N LEU A 45 7.01 4.49 6.07
CA LEU A 45 5.81 4.09 6.81
C LEU A 45 4.96 3.10 6.00
N GLY A 46 4.13 2.32 6.68
CA GLY A 46 3.21 1.36 6.06
C GLY A 46 3.72 -0.08 6.02
N GLY A 47 4.99 -0.31 6.34
CA GLY A 47 5.61 -1.63 6.40
C GLY A 47 5.57 -2.39 5.06
N THR A 48 5.80 -3.67 5.12
CA THR A 48 5.81 -4.57 3.94
C THR A 48 4.47 -4.53 3.19
N CYS A 49 3.35 -4.53 3.91
CA CYS A 49 2.02 -4.61 3.29
C CYS A 49 1.75 -3.49 2.30
N LEU A 50 2.02 -2.24 2.68
CA LEU A 50 1.76 -1.08 1.84
C LEU A 50 2.81 -0.91 0.74
N ASN A 51 4.08 -1.17 1.06
CA ASN A 51 5.18 -0.80 0.18
C ASN A 51 5.56 -1.89 -0.84
N VAL A 52 5.58 -3.16 -0.42
CA VAL A 52 6.07 -4.27 -1.26
C VAL A 52 5.24 -5.56 -1.16
N GLY A 53 4.16 -5.56 -0.40
CA GLY A 53 3.35 -6.74 -0.11
C GLY A 53 1.91 -6.63 -0.59
N CYS A 54 0.98 -6.48 0.34
CA CYS A 54 -0.47 -6.64 0.11
C CYS A 54 -1.02 -5.69 -0.96
N ILE A 55 -0.68 -4.41 -0.89
CA ILE A 55 -1.21 -3.39 -1.81
C ILE A 55 -0.65 -3.57 -3.22
N PRO A 56 0.68 -3.57 -3.45
CA PRO A 56 1.21 -3.74 -4.80
C PRO A 56 0.85 -5.11 -5.42
N SER A 57 0.86 -6.19 -4.66
CA SER A 57 0.48 -7.50 -5.19
C SER A 57 -0.98 -7.57 -5.61
N LYS A 58 -1.90 -7.04 -4.82
CA LYS A 58 -3.33 -7.00 -5.17
C LYS A 58 -3.60 -6.08 -6.37
N ALA A 59 -2.88 -4.97 -6.47
CA ALA A 59 -3.00 -4.07 -7.62
C ALA A 59 -2.60 -4.76 -8.93
N LEU A 60 -1.53 -5.57 -8.92
CA LEU A 60 -1.09 -6.33 -10.08
C LEU A 60 -2.05 -7.49 -10.38
N LEU A 61 -2.48 -8.24 -9.38
CA LEU A 61 -3.45 -9.33 -9.55
C LEU A 61 -4.77 -8.83 -10.12
N ASP A 62 -5.28 -7.69 -9.66
CA ASP A 62 -6.50 -7.06 -10.19
C ASP A 62 -6.36 -6.71 -11.68
N SER A 63 -5.23 -6.11 -12.06
CA SER A 63 -4.96 -5.75 -13.46
C SER A 63 -4.83 -6.97 -14.37
N THR A 64 -4.10 -8.00 -13.93
CA THR A 64 -3.92 -9.24 -14.71
C THR A 64 -5.20 -10.05 -14.80
N HIS A 65 -6.04 -10.05 -13.76
CA HIS A 65 -7.34 -10.70 -13.78
C HIS A 65 -8.28 -10.03 -14.79
N LYS A 66 -8.34 -8.70 -14.85
CA LYS A 66 -9.11 -7.96 -15.84
C LYS A 66 -8.66 -8.27 -17.27
N TYR A 67 -7.36 -8.37 -17.50
CA TYR A 67 -6.83 -8.80 -18.80
C TYR A 67 -7.29 -10.22 -19.15
N HIS A 68 -7.18 -11.16 -18.21
CA HIS A 68 -7.63 -12.54 -18.40
C HIS A 68 -9.11 -12.62 -18.74
N MET A 69 -9.96 -11.92 -17.98
CA MET A 69 -11.41 -11.88 -18.24
C MET A 69 -11.74 -11.35 -19.64
N ALA A 70 -11.10 -10.25 -20.04
CA ALA A 70 -11.32 -9.64 -21.36
C ALA A 70 -10.88 -10.56 -22.49
N HIS A 71 -9.77 -11.26 -22.32
CA HIS A 71 -9.19 -12.14 -23.34
C HIS A 71 -9.91 -13.51 -23.45
N ALA A 72 -10.29 -14.11 -22.32
CA ALA A 72 -10.74 -15.50 -22.26
C ALA A 72 -12.24 -15.67 -21.94
N GLU A 73 -12.83 -14.76 -21.15
CA GLU A 73 -14.15 -15.01 -20.55
C GLU A 73 -15.27 -14.17 -21.16
N PHE A 74 -15.01 -12.94 -21.58
CA PHE A 74 -16.04 -11.99 -22.02
C PHE A 74 -16.88 -12.50 -23.20
N LYS A 75 -16.29 -13.31 -24.09
CA LYS A 75 -17.01 -13.91 -25.22
C LYS A 75 -18.16 -14.81 -24.77
N ALA A 76 -17.97 -15.55 -23.68
CA ALA A 76 -19.02 -16.42 -23.12
C ALA A 76 -20.21 -15.62 -22.56
N HIS A 77 -19.99 -14.38 -22.19
CA HIS A 77 -21.02 -13.44 -21.74
C HIS A 77 -21.65 -12.60 -22.88
N GLY A 78 -21.29 -12.87 -24.12
CA GLY A 78 -21.78 -12.08 -25.27
C GLY A 78 -21.12 -10.71 -25.41
N ILE A 79 -20.00 -10.47 -24.72
CA ILE A 79 -19.28 -9.19 -24.75
C ILE A 79 -18.12 -9.31 -25.74
N GLY A 80 -18.15 -8.46 -26.78
CA GLY A 80 -17.05 -8.32 -27.74
C GLY A 80 -16.08 -7.22 -27.31
N THR A 81 -14.79 -7.51 -27.35
CA THR A 81 -13.73 -6.56 -26.95
C THR A 81 -12.78 -6.21 -28.10
N GLY A 82 -12.85 -6.90 -29.22
CA GLY A 82 -11.81 -6.87 -30.25
C GLY A 82 -10.49 -7.46 -29.76
N GLU A 83 -9.38 -6.98 -30.28
CA GLU A 83 -8.04 -7.41 -29.85
C GLU A 83 -7.72 -6.81 -28.45
N VAL A 84 -7.37 -7.69 -27.52
CA VAL A 84 -7.00 -7.29 -26.15
C VAL A 84 -5.49 -7.31 -26.02
N SER A 85 -4.90 -6.18 -25.69
CA SER A 85 -3.45 -6.05 -25.43
C SER A 85 -3.17 -5.62 -23.99
N MET A 86 -1.93 -5.80 -23.54
CA MET A 86 -1.49 -5.41 -22.20
C MET A 86 -0.31 -4.44 -22.31
N ASP A 87 -0.44 -3.28 -21.68
CA ASP A 87 0.65 -2.34 -21.47
C ASP A 87 1.23 -2.55 -20.06
N VAL A 88 2.28 -3.35 -19.97
CA VAL A 88 2.93 -3.68 -18.69
C VAL A 88 3.54 -2.45 -18.01
N PRO A 89 4.26 -1.55 -18.71
CA PRO A 89 4.72 -0.29 -18.12
C PRO A 89 3.61 0.53 -17.47
N GLN A 90 2.45 0.66 -18.13
CA GLN A 90 1.31 1.39 -17.57
C GLN A 90 0.72 0.66 -16.33
N MET A 91 0.69 -0.66 -16.32
CA MET A 91 0.23 -1.45 -15.19
C MET A 91 1.15 -1.24 -13.95
N ILE A 92 2.45 -1.23 -14.15
CA ILE A 92 3.43 -0.95 -13.09
C ILE A 92 3.26 0.48 -12.56
N LYS A 93 3.12 1.46 -13.45
CA LYS A 93 2.88 2.86 -13.06
C LYS A 93 1.60 3.03 -12.24
N ARG A 94 0.52 2.31 -12.58
CA ARG A 94 -0.72 2.30 -11.78
C ARG A 94 -0.47 1.74 -10.38
N LYS A 95 0.25 0.63 -10.27
CA LYS A 95 0.61 0.01 -9.00
C LYS A 95 1.36 1.01 -8.10
N GLU A 96 2.40 1.66 -8.62
CA GLU A 96 3.21 2.64 -7.88
C GLU A 96 2.38 3.82 -7.38
N ARG A 97 1.44 4.33 -8.19
CA ARG A 97 0.53 5.41 -7.77
C ARG A 97 -0.36 4.99 -6.60
N LEU A 98 -0.83 3.74 -6.56
CA LEU A 98 -1.65 3.23 -5.45
C LEU A 98 -0.83 3.11 -4.16
N ASP A 99 0.41 2.67 -4.25
CA ASP A 99 1.32 2.58 -3.12
C ASP A 99 1.52 3.97 -2.48
N LEU A 100 1.85 4.98 -3.27
CA LEU A 100 2.04 6.36 -2.80
C LEU A 100 0.79 6.97 -2.16
N THR A 101 -0.39 6.73 -2.72
CA THR A 101 -1.66 7.22 -2.17
C THR A 101 -1.94 6.64 -0.78
N ASN A 102 -1.67 5.36 -0.58
CA ASN A 102 -1.89 4.72 0.70
C ASN A 102 -0.91 5.20 1.78
N VAL A 103 0.35 5.43 1.44
CA VAL A 103 1.35 5.98 2.37
C VAL A 103 1.00 7.42 2.76
N ALA A 104 0.59 8.27 1.84
CA ALA A 104 0.20 9.65 2.12
C ALA A 104 -0.99 9.78 3.08
N THR A 105 -1.81 8.75 3.21
CA THR A 105 -2.96 8.73 4.14
C THR A 105 -2.54 8.46 5.60
N ILE A 106 -1.31 8.01 5.84
CA ILE A 106 -0.80 7.67 7.18
C ILE A 106 -0.22 8.89 7.92
N VAL A 107 0.14 9.95 7.20
CA VAL A 107 0.84 11.15 7.74
C VAL A 107 -0.15 12.15 8.32
#